data_154e8d9676bbdcb2b672d0f31250303b
#
_entry.id   154e8d9676bbdcb2b672d0f31250303b
#
_cell.length_a   1.000
_cell.length_b   1.000
_cell.length_c   1.000
_cell.angle_alpha   90.00
_cell.angle_beta   90.00
_cell.angle_gamma   90.00
#
_symmetry.space_group_name_H-M   'P 1'
#
loop_
_entity.id
_entity.type
_entity.pdbx_description
1 polymer ?
#
loop_
_entity_poly.entity_id
_entity_poly.type
_entity_poly.pdbx_seq_one_letter_code
_entity_poly.pdbx_strand_id
1 'polypeptide(L)'
;DLLNFEKKIKNYLDLSSSQSFEYSVEPKIDGISASLTYSNGKLILGLSRGDGYEGEVITENLKTINEIPKNVSYQDFPTDIEIRGEVYITKNDFEHIKEKFANPRNAASGSLRQKDPAETKKIPLKFVAYTFGFFENNKFIKQSEFLKSLKKWGFKTSKHNRIISNMADLIKNHQNFEKKRYELE
;
A
#
# COMPACT_ATOMS: atom_id res chain seq x y z
N ASP A 1 21.94 4.50 2.26
CA ASP A 1 22.35 5.86 2.58
C ASP A 1 21.57 6.87 1.72
N LEU A 2 20.73 7.69 2.40
CA LEU A 2 19.80 8.63 1.76
C LEU A 2 20.55 9.74 0.99
N LEU A 3 21.69 10.20 1.49
CA LEU A 3 22.50 11.22 0.80
C LEU A 3 23.06 10.71 -0.53
N ASN A 4 23.53 9.47 -0.56
CA ASN A 4 23.97 8.84 -1.81
C ASN A 4 22.83 8.61 -2.79
N PHE A 5 21.65 8.30 -2.29
CA PHE A 5 20.43 8.17 -3.09
C PHE A 5 20.11 9.51 -3.80
N GLU A 6 20.05 10.62 -3.04
CA GLU A 6 19.80 11.94 -3.61
C GLU A 6 20.87 12.33 -4.65
N LYS A 7 22.16 12.11 -4.32
CA LYS A 7 23.26 12.38 -5.25
C LYS A 7 23.11 11.61 -6.56
N LYS A 8 22.74 10.33 -6.51
CA LYS A 8 22.50 9.52 -7.71
C LYS A 8 21.37 10.07 -8.56
N ILE A 9 20.26 10.51 -7.93
CA ILE A 9 19.14 11.11 -8.64
C ILE A 9 19.57 12.41 -9.32
N LYS A 10 20.28 13.30 -8.62
CA LYS A 10 20.77 14.56 -9.17
C LYS A 10 21.67 14.32 -10.38
N ASN A 11 22.63 13.41 -10.26
CA ASN A 11 23.51 13.04 -11.35
C ASN A 11 22.77 12.45 -12.55
N TYR A 12 21.79 11.58 -12.31
CA TYR A 12 21.01 10.93 -13.38
C TYR A 12 20.13 11.93 -14.16
N LEU A 13 19.58 12.93 -13.46
CA LEU A 13 18.71 13.95 -14.04
C LEU A 13 19.48 15.24 -14.46
N ASP A 14 20.80 15.25 -14.37
CA ASP A 14 21.68 16.40 -14.66
C ASP A 14 21.25 17.68 -13.91
N LEU A 15 20.95 17.54 -12.62
CA LEU A 15 20.48 18.62 -11.76
C LEU A 15 21.62 19.21 -10.94
N SER A 16 21.52 20.52 -10.66
CA SER A 16 22.50 21.19 -9.80
C SER A 16 22.48 20.62 -8.38
N SER A 17 23.62 20.68 -7.69
CA SER A 17 23.75 20.24 -6.30
C SER A 17 22.85 21.03 -5.34
N SER A 18 22.50 22.28 -5.67
CA SER A 18 21.65 23.16 -4.89
C SER A 18 20.15 22.88 -5.05
N GLN A 19 19.77 22.09 -6.05
CA GLN A 19 18.36 21.77 -6.29
C GLN A 19 17.81 20.84 -5.20
N SER A 20 16.69 21.24 -4.59
CA SER A 20 15.96 20.42 -3.61
C SER A 20 14.86 19.59 -4.27
N PHE A 21 14.51 18.47 -3.65
CA PHE A 21 13.39 17.64 -4.02
C PHE A 21 12.29 17.65 -2.95
N GLU A 22 11.09 17.37 -3.39
CA GLU A 22 9.98 16.99 -2.52
C GLU A 22 9.89 15.45 -2.51
N TYR A 23 9.87 14.86 -1.33
CA TYR A 23 9.83 13.42 -1.11
C TYR A 23 8.47 12.99 -0.58
N SER A 24 7.87 11.97 -1.19
CA SER A 24 6.78 11.21 -0.56
C SER A 24 7.39 10.11 0.30
N VAL A 25 7.18 10.19 1.60
CA VAL A 25 7.71 9.24 2.58
C VAL A 25 6.59 8.38 3.13
N GLU A 26 6.71 7.09 2.94
CA GLU A 26 5.67 6.13 3.28
C GLU A 26 6.27 4.98 4.10
N PRO A 27 5.60 4.49 5.15
CA PRO A 27 6.09 3.32 5.88
C PRO A 27 5.97 2.08 5.00
N LYS A 28 6.98 1.21 5.07
CA LYS A 28 6.88 -0.12 4.47
C LYS A 28 6.12 -1.03 5.41
N ILE A 29 4.83 -1.20 5.14
CA ILE A 29 3.98 -2.12 5.90
C ILE A 29 4.45 -3.57 5.67
N ASP A 30 4.48 -4.35 6.72
CA ASP A 30 4.84 -5.77 6.64
C ASP A 30 3.57 -6.63 6.52
N GLY A 31 3.28 -7.03 5.31
CA GLY A 31 2.10 -7.80 4.95
C GLY A 31 2.30 -8.53 3.63
N ILE A 32 1.23 -8.69 2.87
CA ILE A 32 1.22 -9.31 1.55
C ILE A 32 0.67 -8.31 0.55
N SER A 33 1.45 -8.04 -0.49
CA SER A 33 1.03 -7.15 -1.56
C SER A 33 -0.14 -7.76 -2.35
N ALA A 34 -1.14 -6.94 -2.61
CA ALA A 34 -2.29 -7.30 -3.42
C ALA A 34 -2.57 -6.21 -4.47
N SER A 35 -3.03 -6.66 -5.63
CA SER A 35 -3.46 -5.84 -6.75
C SER A 35 -4.97 -5.95 -6.91
N LEU A 36 -5.64 -4.83 -7.00
CA LEU A 36 -7.09 -4.68 -7.10
C LEU A 36 -7.44 -4.01 -8.43
N THR A 37 -8.00 -4.74 -9.39
CA THR A 37 -8.45 -4.18 -10.66
C THR A 37 -9.91 -3.76 -10.56
N TYR A 38 -10.16 -2.50 -10.84
CA TYR A 38 -11.49 -1.92 -10.95
C TYR A 38 -11.82 -1.61 -12.39
N SER A 39 -13.06 -1.90 -12.79
CA SER A 39 -13.64 -1.46 -14.05
C SER A 39 -15.03 -0.86 -13.78
N ASN A 40 -15.27 0.33 -14.31
CA ASN A 40 -16.50 1.10 -14.07
C ASN A 40 -16.85 1.19 -12.57
N GLY A 41 -15.83 1.42 -11.73
CA GLY A 41 -15.96 1.54 -10.29
C GLY A 41 -16.20 0.23 -9.53
N LYS A 42 -16.27 -0.93 -10.20
CA LYS A 42 -16.47 -2.24 -9.56
C LYS A 42 -15.16 -3.00 -9.44
N LEU A 43 -14.90 -3.60 -8.28
CA LEU A 43 -13.79 -4.54 -8.10
C LEU A 43 -14.08 -5.83 -8.87
N ILE A 44 -13.36 -6.03 -9.97
CA ILE A 44 -13.53 -7.17 -10.88
C ILE A 44 -12.49 -8.26 -10.68
N LEU A 45 -11.27 -7.91 -10.26
CA LEU A 45 -10.18 -8.85 -10.08
C LEU A 45 -9.28 -8.43 -8.91
N GLY A 46 -8.88 -9.41 -8.11
CA GLY A 46 -7.89 -9.27 -7.05
C GLY A 46 -6.84 -10.34 -7.18
N LEU A 47 -5.56 -9.94 -7.21
CA LEU A 47 -4.42 -10.82 -7.39
C LEU A 47 -3.43 -10.67 -6.23
N SER A 48 -2.80 -11.78 -5.83
CA SER A 48 -1.58 -11.74 -5.03
C SER A 48 -0.40 -11.34 -5.92
N ARG A 49 0.72 -10.92 -5.31
CA ARG A 49 1.92 -10.54 -6.07
C ARG A 49 2.54 -11.74 -6.81
N GLY A 50 2.39 -12.97 -6.27
CA GLY A 50 3.07 -14.14 -6.79
C GLY A 50 4.59 -13.96 -6.87
N ASP A 51 5.18 -14.37 -7.96
CA ASP A 51 6.61 -14.19 -8.30
C ASP A 51 6.91 -12.86 -9.00
N GLY A 52 5.89 -12.05 -9.25
CA GLY A 52 5.97 -10.77 -9.95
C GLY A 52 5.49 -10.81 -11.41
N TYR A 53 5.33 -11.99 -11.99
CA TYR A 53 4.77 -12.23 -13.32
C TYR A 53 3.39 -12.88 -13.25
N GLU A 54 3.25 -13.89 -12.40
CA GLU A 54 2.00 -14.59 -12.18
C GLU A 54 1.56 -14.45 -10.72
N GLY A 55 0.29 -14.12 -10.50
CA GLY A 55 -0.33 -14.00 -9.19
C GLY A 55 -1.55 -14.91 -9.06
N GLU A 56 -1.83 -15.36 -7.85
CA GLU A 56 -3.03 -16.14 -7.56
C GLU A 56 -4.25 -15.25 -7.57
N VAL A 57 -5.37 -15.71 -8.15
CA VAL A 57 -6.66 -15.02 -8.07
C VAL A 57 -7.24 -15.19 -6.67
N ILE A 58 -7.34 -14.08 -5.94
CA ILE A 58 -7.83 -14.03 -4.56
C ILE A 58 -8.97 -13.01 -4.40
N THR A 59 -9.71 -12.75 -5.45
CA THR A 59 -10.74 -11.71 -5.53
C THR A 59 -11.77 -11.83 -4.41
N GLU A 60 -12.34 -13.02 -4.22
CA GLU A 60 -13.39 -13.22 -3.24
C GLU A 60 -12.87 -13.13 -1.79
N ASN A 61 -11.63 -13.57 -1.56
CA ASN A 61 -10.97 -13.38 -0.26
C ASN A 61 -10.75 -11.89 0.03
N LEU A 62 -10.24 -11.11 -0.94
CA LEU A 62 -10.04 -9.67 -0.79
C LEU A 62 -11.35 -8.92 -0.55
N LYS A 63 -12.45 -9.35 -1.16
CA LYS A 63 -13.78 -8.77 -0.93
C LYS A 63 -14.29 -8.94 0.52
N THR A 64 -13.69 -9.81 1.32
CA THR A 64 -14.03 -9.95 2.74
C THR A 64 -13.42 -8.86 3.62
N ILE A 65 -12.41 -8.15 3.13
CA ILE A 65 -11.70 -7.10 3.85
C ILE A 65 -12.49 -5.80 3.77
N ASN A 66 -12.85 -5.22 4.91
CA ASN A 66 -13.72 -4.05 4.99
C ASN A 66 -13.11 -2.78 4.38
N GLU A 67 -11.78 -2.63 4.45
CA GLU A 67 -11.04 -1.49 3.91
C GLU A 67 -10.93 -1.51 2.37
N ILE A 68 -11.38 -2.58 1.71
CA ILE A 68 -11.39 -2.68 0.25
C ILE A 68 -12.79 -2.33 -0.27
N PRO A 69 -13.00 -1.16 -0.91
CA PRO A 69 -14.26 -0.81 -1.52
C PRO A 69 -14.62 -1.80 -2.64
N LYS A 70 -15.79 -2.41 -2.57
CA LYS A 70 -16.28 -3.31 -3.65
C LYS A 70 -16.79 -2.51 -4.84
N ASN A 71 -17.30 -1.31 -4.56
CA ASN A 71 -17.79 -0.35 -5.54
C ASN A 71 -17.31 1.05 -5.15
N VAL A 72 -16.88 1.80 -6.14
CA VAL A 72 -16.45 3.20 -6.03
C VAL A 72 -17.30 4.04 -6.97
N SER A 73 -18.04 5.00 -6.44
CA SER A 73 -19.02 5.81 -7.19
C SER A 73 -18.62 7.28 -7.28
N TYR A 74 -17.33 7.58 -7.35
CA TYR A 74 -16.83 8.94 -7.51
C TYR A 74 -16.68 9.29 -9.00
N GLN A 75 -17.12 10.47 -9.40
CA GLN A 75 -17.09 10.94 -10.79
C GLN A 75 -15.66 10.99 -11.38
N ASP A 76 -14.66 11.26 -10.56
CA ASP A 76 -13.25 11.32 -10.94
C ASP A 76 -12.51 9.97 -10.78
N PHE A 77 -13.23 8.89 -10.43
CA PHE A 77 -12.64 7.55 -10.40
C PHE A 77 -12.44 7.06 -11.84
N PRO A 78 -11.26 6.53 -12.17
CA PRO A 78 -10.96 6.04 -13.52
C PRO A 78 -11.91 4.90 -13.94
N THR A 79 -12.20 4.82 -15.22
CA THR A 79 -12.96 3.70 -15.77
C THR A 79 -12.28 2.38 -15.50
N ASP A 80 -10.97 2.32 -15.77
CA ASP A 80 -10.14 1.16 -15.52
C ASP A 80 -8.87 1.56 -14.75
N ILE A 81 -8.64 0.92 -13.60
CA ILE A 81 -7.48 1.16 -12.75
C ILE A 81 -7.11 -0.09 -11.97
N GLU A 82 -5.80 -0.34 -11.85
CA GLU A 82 -5.23 -1.29 -10.91
C GLU A 82 -4.68 -0.54 -9.68
N ILE A 83 -5.27 -0.76 -8.51
CA ILE A 83 -4.81 -0.21 -7.24
C ILE A 83 -3.99 -1.26 -6.51
N ARG A 84 -2.80 -0.90 -6.08
CA ARG A 84 -1.91 -1.77 -5.29
C ARG A 84 -1.86 -1.34 -3.84
N GLY A 85 -1.83 -2.32 -2.98
CA GLY A 85 -1.75 -2.12 -1.54
C GLY A 85 -1.18 -3.32 -0.81
N GLU A 86 -1.16 -3.21 0.51
CA GLU A 86 -0.70 -4.28 1.38
C GLU A 86 -1.85 -4.79 2.23
N VAL A 87 -2.07 -6.10 2.22
CA VAL A 87 -2.93 -6.78 3.18
C VAL A 87 -2.09 -7.15 4.38
N TYR A 88 -2.52 -6.76 5.56
CA TYR A 88 -1.78 -6.94 6.80
C TYR A 88 -2.70 -7.23 7.98
N ILE A 89 -2.12 -7.59 9.11
CA ILE A 89 -2.78 -7.75 10.40
C ILE A 89 -2.05 -6.84 11.39
N THR A 90 -2.79 -6.09 12.22
CA THR A 90 -2.15 -5.28 13.25
C THR A 90 -1.52 -6.17 14.33
N LYS A 91 -0.55 -5.66 15.06
CA LYS A 91 0.06 -6.40 16.19
C LYS A 91 -0.99 -6.81 17.22
N ASN A 92 -1.90 -5.89 17.55
CA ASN A 92 -2.97 -6.16 18.51
C ASN A 92 -3.91 -7.29 18.03
N ASP A 93 -4.33 -7.23 16.77
CA ASP A 93 -5.19 -8.27 16.20
C ASP A 93 -4.46 -9.61 16.09
N PHE A 94 -3.14 -9.60 15.81
CA PHE A 94 -2.33 -10.81 15.73
C PHE A 94 -2.18 -11.52 17.09
N GLU A 95 -2.11 -10.80 18.21
CA GLU A 95 -2.06 -11.41 19.53
C GLU A 95 -3.20 -12.40 19.79
N HIS A 96 -4.38 -12.17 19.21
CA HIS A 96 -5.54 -13.04 19.35
C HIS A 96 -5.50 -14.31 18.49
N ILE A 97 -4.57 -14.39 17.53
CA ILE A 97 -4.46 -15.52 16.60
C ILE A 97 -3.04 -16.11 16.52
N LYS A 98 -2.12 -15.63 17.34
CA LYS A 98 -0.68 -16.00 17.31
C LYS A 98 -0.41 -17.49 17.49
N GLU A 99 -1.29 -18.22 18.16
CA GLU A 99 -1.13 -19.67 18.32
C GLU A 99 -1.27 -20.45 17.00
N LYS A 100 -1.92 -19.85 15.99
CA LYS A 100 -2.17 -20.49 14.70
C LYS A 100 -1.15 -20.15 13.62
N PHE A 101 -0.37 -19.08 13.82
CA PHE A 101 0.51 -18.54 12.79
C PHE A 101 1.86 -18.08 13.37
N ALA A 102 2.93 -18.30 12.62
CA ALA A 102 4.28 -17.96 13.05
C ALA A 102 4.52 -16.43 13.18
N ASN A 103 3.86 -15.63 12.34
CA ASN A 103 3.96 -14.16 12.35
C ASN A 103 2.76 -13.53 11.61
N PRO A 104 2.54 -12.19 11.74
CA PRO A 104 1.44 -11.49 11.08
C PRO A 104 1.44 -11.64 9.55
N ARG A 105 2.61 -11.61 8.92
CA ARG A 105 2.75 -11.77 7.47
C ARG A 105 2.31 -13.15 6.99
N ASN A 106 2.72 -14.21 7.69
CA ASN A 106 2.29 -15.58 7.38
C ASN A 106 0.79 -15.77 7.62
N ALA A 107 0.23 -15.14 8.66
CA ALA A 107 -1.19 -15.15 8.90
C ALA A 107 -1.97 -14.47 7.75
N ALA A 108 -1.53 -13.30 7.27
CA ALA A 108 -2.14 -12.63 6.13
C ALA A 108 -2.04 -13.47 4.85
N SER A 109 -0.86 -14.03 4.55
CA SER A 109 -0.63 -14.85 3.35
C SER A 109 -1.49 -16.12 3.33
N GLY A 110 -1.48 -16.88 4.43
CA GLY A 110 -2.26 -18.12 4.55
C GLY A 110 -3.76 -17.89 4.48
N SER A 111 -4.22 -16.77 5.08
CA SER A 111 -5.65 -16.44 5.11
C SER A 111 -6.18 -15.99 3.74
N LEU A 112 -5.37 -15.31 2.92
CA LEU A 112 -5.78 -14.91 1.58
C LEU A 112 -5.87 -16.07 0.57
N ARG A 113 -5.27 -17.22 0.89
CA ARG A 113 -5.26 -18.42 0.05
C ARG A 113 -6.30 -19.47 0.45
N GLN A 114 -7.20 -19.15 1.38
CA GLN A 114 -8.28 -20.04 1.75
C GLN A 114 -9.22 -20.28 0.57
N LYS A 115 -9.60 -21.55 0.36
CA LYS A 115 -10.55 -21.93 -0.71
C LYS A 115 -11.94 -21.35 -0.45
N ASP A 116 -12.33 -21.29 0.82
CA ASP A 116 -13.59 -20.66 1.25
C ASP A 116 -13.31 -19.25 1.78
N PRO A 117 -13.80 -18.20 1.11
CA PRO A 117 -13.68 -16.82 1.59
C PRO A 117 -14.30 -16.58 2.98
N ALA A 118 -15.24 -17.42 3.43
CA ALA A 118 -15.79 -17.33 4.77
C ALA A 118 -14.72 -17.59 5.85
N GLU A 119 -13.74 -18.44 5.58
CA GLU A 119 -12.60 -18.66 6.49
C GLU A 119 -11.67 -17.45 6.52
N THR A 120 -11.43 -16.82 5.37
CA THR A 120 -10.67 -15.55 5.29
C THR A 120 -11.34 -14.47 6.13
N LYS A 121 -12.66 -14.35 6.08
CA LYS A 121 -13.45 -13.35 6.81
C LYS A 121 -13.32 -13.46 8.34
N LYS A 122 -12.98 -14.63 8.89
CA LYS A 122 -12.75 -14.84 10.33
C LYS A 122 -11.44 -14.22 10.82
N ILE A 123 -10.53 -13.91 9.91
CA ILE A 123 -9.21 -13.34 10.22
C ILE A 123 -9.29 -11.81 10.10
N PRO A 124 -8.78 -11.03 11.06
CA PRO A 124 -8.88 -9.58 11.08
C PRO A 124 -7.91 -8.91 10.10
N LEU A 125 -8.02 -9.28 8.82
CA LEU A 125 -7.23 -8.71 7.74
C LEU A 125 -7.62 -7.25 7.52
N LYS A 126 -6.60 -6.43 7.26
CA LYS A 126 -6.72 -5.02 6.89
C LYS A 126 -6.00 -4.76 5.57
N PHE A 127 -6.36 -3.66 4.93
CA PHE A 127 -5.75 -3.25 3.67
C PHE A 127 -5.35 -1.78 3.71
N VAL A 128 -4.17 -1.47 3.19
CA VAL A 128 -3.70 -0.12 2.98
C VAL A 128 -3.24 0.04 1.53
N ALA A 129 -3.84 0.98 0.81
CA ALA A 129 -3.45 1.29 -0.57
C ALA A 129 -2.25 2.25 -0.56
N TYR A 130 -1.31 2.05 -1.51
CA TYR A 130 -0.11 2.89 -1.59
C TYR A 130 0.25 3.32 -3.02
N THR A 131 -0.15 2.60 -4.07
CA THR A 131 0.18 2.98 -5.44
C THR A 131 -0.83 2.38 -6.44
N PHE A 132 -0.60 2.59 -7.72
CA PHE A 132 -1.33 1.97 -8.82
C PHE A 132 -0.38 1.14 -9.70
N GLY A 133 -0.94 0.18 -10.41
CA GLY A 133 -0.28 -0.53 -11.49
C GLY A 133 -0.68 0.09 -12.83
N PHE A 134 -1.64 -0.53 -13.52
CA PHE A 134 -2.25 0.06 -14.69
C PHE A 134 -3.19 1.20 -14.30
N PHE A 135 -3.15 2.30 -15.07
CA PHE A 135 -4.04 3.43 -14.92
C PHE A 135 -4.19 4.13 -16.26
N GLU A 136 -5.31 3.89 -16.93
CA GLU A 136 -5.62 4.57 -18.20
C GLU A 136 -5.79 6.09 -17.96
N ASN A 137 -5.14 6.90 -18.82
CA ASN A 137 -5.19 8.36 -18.73
C ASN A 137 -4.73 8.93 -17.37
N ASN A 138 -3.67 8.38 -16.79
CA ASN A 138 -3.11 8.87 -15.54
C ASN A 138 -2.77 10.38 -15.62
N LYS A 139 -3.40 11.16 -14.73
CA LYS A 139 -3.23 12.60 -14.61
C LYS A 139 -2.36 13.02 -13.43
N PHE A 140 -1.96 12.07 -12.58
CA PHE A 140 -1.17 12.38 -11.39
C PHE A 140 0.31 12.54 -11.75
N ILE A 141 0.86 13.69 -11.36
CA ILE A 141 2.29 13.99 -11.49
C ILE A 141 3.03 13.61 -10.19
N LYS A 142 2.34 13.72 -9.04
CA LYS A 142 2.90 13.46 -7.72
C LYS A 142 2.21 12.29 -7.04
N GLN A 143 2.99 11.46 -6.36
CA GLN A 143 2.50 10.39 -5.49
C GLN A 143 1.52 10.91 -4.43
N SER A 144 1.79 12.10 -3.87
CA SER A 144 0.92 12.72 -2.87
C SER A 144 -0.48 13.06 -3.39
N GLU A 145 -0.62 13.38 -4.66
CA GLU A 145 -1.92 13.65 -5.30
C GLU A 145 -2.73 12.35 -5.42
N PHE A 146 -2.07 11.28 -5.86
CA PHE A 146 -2.69 9.98 -5.94
C PHE A 146 -3.15 9.48 -4.55
N LEU A 147 -2.32 9.60 -3.52
CA LEU A 147 -2.68 9.23 -2.15
C LEU A 147 -3.88 10.02 -1.61
N LYS A 148 -4.03 11.30 -1.98
CA LYS A 148 -5.23 12.10 -1.67
C LYS A 148 -6.47 11.56 -2.37
N SER A 149 -6.34 11.19 -3.64
CA SER A 149 -7.44 10.61 -4.43
C SER A 149 -7.85 9.24 -3.89
N LEU A 150 -6.90 8.39 -3.50
CA LEU A 150 -7.22 7.12 -2.84
C LEU A 150 -8.11 7.31 -1.61
N LYS A 151 -7.77 8.27 -0.75
CA LYS A 151 -8.59 8.60 0.44
C LYS A 151 -9.99 9.08 0.04
N LYS A 152 -10.09 9.95 -0.96
CA LYS A 152 -11.35 10.45 -1.50
C LYS A 152 -12.21 9.31 -2.03
N TRP A 153 -11.62 8.35 -2.71
CA TRP A 153 -12.29 7.17 -3.28
C TRP A 153 -12.64 6.09 -2.24
N GLY A 154 -12.34 6.33 -0.95
CA GLY A 154 -12.70 5.44 0.14
C GLY A 154 -11.63 4.42 0.54
N PHE A 155 -10.44 4.46 -0.06
CA PHE A 155 -9.34 3.58 0.33
C PHE A 155 -8.63 4.10 1.58
N LYS A 156 -8.20 3.19 2.44
CA LYS A 156 -7.28 3.53 3.52
C LYS A 156 -5.87 3.68 2.96
N THR A 157 -5.18 4.73 3.39
CA THR A 157 -3.74 4.95 3.17
C THR A 157 -3.06 5.10 4.52
N SER A 158 -1.75 4.91 4.59
CA SER A 158 -1.05 5.04 5.87
C SER A 158 -1.22 6.44 6.49
N LYS A 159 -1.52 6.48 7.79
CA LYS A 159 -1.55 7.73 8.59
C LYS A 159 -0.15 8.34 8.78
N HIS A 160 0.89 7.57 8.49
CA HIS A 160 2.29 7.97 8.64
C HIS A 160 2.91 8.51 7.35
N ASN A 161 2.16 8.57 6.24
CA ASN A 161 2.63 9.20 5.01
C ASN A 161 2.95 10.68 5.26
N ARG A 162 4.10 11.12 4.76
CA ARG A 162 4.57 12.51 4.89
C ARG A 162 5.11 13.02 3.56
N ILE A 163 4.99 14.32 3.36
CA ILE A 163 5.69 15.04 2.29
C ILE A 163 6.78 15.85 2.97
N ILE A 164 8.01 15.71 2.48
CA ILE A 164 9.20 16.32 3.04
C ILE A 164 9.96 17.03 1.91
N SER A 165 10.32 18.29 2.12
CA SER A 165 10.84 19.17 1.08
C SER A 165 12.38 19.23 1.00
N ASN A 166 13.09 18.55 1.92
CA ASN A 166 14.55 18.57 1.94
C ASN A 166 15.15 17.32 2.59
N MET A 167 16.41 17.07 2.28
CA MET A 167 17.12 15.88 2.76
C MET A 167 17.36 15.86 4.28
N ALA A 168 17.60 17.02 4.89
CA ALA A 168 17.84 17.07 6.34
C ALA A 168 16.62 16.61 7.14
N ASP A 169 15.44 17.10 6.76
CA ASP A 169 14.17 16.68 7.36
C ASP A 169 13.82 15.22 7.03
N LEU A 170 14.18 14.75 5.83
CA LEU A 170 14.02 13.34 5.46
C LEU A 170 14.82 12.42 6.39
N ILE A 171 16.09 12.73 6.63
CA ILE A 171 16.96 11.97 7.54
C ILE A 171 16.39 12.00 8.96
N LYS A 172 15.99 13.17 9.44
CA LYS A 172 15.38 13.33 10.78
C LYS A 172 14.09 12.52 10.90
N ASN A 173 13.24 12.55 9.88
CA ASN A 173 12.01 11.76 9.84
C ASN A 173 12.31 10.26 9.89
N HIS A 174 13.26 9.79 9.09
CA HIS A 174 13.69 8.39 9.08
C HIS A 174 14.18 7.93 10.45
N GLN A 175 15.06 8.69 11.10
CA GLN A 175 15.58 8.39 12.43
C GLN A 175 14.47 8.33 13.50
N ASN A 176 13.53 9.28 13.44
CA ASN A 176 12.38 9.30 14.35
C ASN A 176 11.46 8.09 14.12
N PHE A 177 11.25 7.73 12.87
CA PHE A 177 10.44 6.57 12.52
C PHE A 177 11.11 5.26 12.97
N GLU A 178 12.42 5.14 12.81
CA GLU A 178 13.19 3.98 13.27
C GLU A 178 13.10 3.79 14.77
N LYS A 179 13.23 4.85 15.57
CA LYS A 179 13.06 4.79 17.02
C LYS A 179 11.68 4.34 17.47
N LYS A 180 10.64 4.72 16.72
CA LYS A 180 9.23 4.44 17.05
C LYS A 180 8.68 3.19 16.36
N ARG A 181 9.44 2.52 15.50
CA ARG A 181 8.92 1.40 14.69
C ARG A 181 8.33 0.25 15.50
N TYR A 182 8.80 0.06 16.73
CA TYR A 182 8.27 -0.99 17.62
C TYR A 182 6.98 -0.60 18.33
N GLU A 183 6.67 0.71 18.39
CA GLU A 183 5.44 1.26 18.95
C GLU A 183 4.32 1.38 17.89
N LEU A 184 4.66 1.21 16.61
CA LEU A 184 3.70 1.29 15.51
C LEU A 184 2.84 0.03 15.45
N GLU A 185 1.56 0.23 15.18
CA GLU A 185 0.55 -0.82 15.01
C GLU A 185 0.88 -1.81 13.89
#